data_42dde890f97cfd953e1536f97730530b
#
_entry.id   42dde890f97cfd953e1536f97730530b
#
_cell.length_a   1.000
_cell.length_b   1.000
_cell.length_c   1.000
_cell.angle_alpha   90.00
_cell.angle_beta   90.00
_cell.angle_gamma   90.00
#
_symmetry.space_group_name_H-M   'P 1'
#
loop_
_entity.id
_entity.type
_entity.pdbx_description
1 polymer ?
#
loop_
_entity_poly.entity_id
_entity_poly.type
_entity_poly.pdbx_seq_one_letter_code
_entity_poly.pdbx_strand_id
1 'polypeptide(L)'
;YLMGRKATVETGMLHTAHGDLVAVETIAWQKWLQANEKFYFKGKVGRFSARKEGRPGGMYWYGYRRRDGKLHKVYLGKSEQLTLINLEKAAADLAGNQLDLSVKTVIPAEAVPDSFAQQAKIRPTTLPPNLVTRTRLTDQMQTPVTIISAPGGYGKSTLLNTWRQVNPTLAVAWATLDADDDRLKRFWMTIIMALQAVHPLFGETQLAYLQRHPNLEPAEIAVWITNSLRFEKNNSSRIGLVLDNFHYIKQPEIHLSLQSWFDHLPAGLQLIIASRTRPPLALGRLRTMGIVTELEQDDLRFTLTEGIDFLKQHFAEQPLAYSEMERLVKRTGGWVAGLKL
;
A
#
# COMPACT_ATOMS: atom_id res chain seq x y z
N TYR A 1 -18.66 43.08 -11.12
CA TYR A 1 -17.23 42.77 -11.39
C TYR A 1 -16.88 41.50 -10.59
N LEU A 2 -16.98 40.35 -11.19
CA LEU A 2 -16.48 39.09 -10.65
C LEU A 2 -14.95 39.12 -10.79
N MET A 3 -14.23 39.38 -9.69
CA MET A 3 -12.79 39.12 -9.65
C MET A 3 -12.56 37.66 -9.91
N GLY A 4 -11.95 37.34 -11.06
CA GLY A 4 -11.62 35.96 -11.45
C GLY A 4 -10.79 35.28 -10.36
N ARG A 5 -11.28 34.19 -9.80
CA ARG A 5 -10.55 33.34 -8.83
C ARG A 5 -9.26 32.88 -9.50
N LYS A 6 -8.13 33.15 -8.88
CA LYS A 6 -6.82 32.66 -9.36
C LYS A 6 -6.70 31.17 -9.04
N ALA A 7 -6.19 30.39 -9.99
CA ALA A 7 -5.87 28.99 -9.73
C ALA A 7 -4.87 28.92 -8.57
N THR A 8 -5.24 28.22 -7.48
CA THR A 8 -4.48 28.19 -6.24
C THR A 8 -4.28 26.76 -5.77
N VAL A 9 -3.04 26.40 -5.48
CA VAL A 9 -2.68 25.13 -4.83
C VAL A 9 -2.58 25.37 -3.33
N GLU A 10 -3.42 24.73 -2.56
CA GLU A 10 -3.44 24.76 -1.10
C GLU A 10 -3.68 23.35 -0.56
N THR A 11 -2.93 22.93 0.45
CA THR A 11 -3.06 21.59 1.07
C THR A 11 -3.00 20.41 0.09
N GLY A 12 -2.20 20.53 -0.98
CA GLY A 12 -2.07 19.47 -2.00
C GLY A 12 -3.19 19.42 -3.02
N MET A 13 -4.13 20.38 -3.00
CA MET A 13 -5.24 20.50 -3.95
C MET A 13 -5.13 21.79 -4.75
N LEU A 14 -5.27 21.68 -6.05
CA LEU A 14 -5.45 22.83 -6.94
C LEU A 14 -6.95 23.17 -7.01
N HIS A 15 -7.26 24.37 -6.61
CA HIS A 15 -8.56 25.02 -6.87
C HIS A 15 -8.44 25.75 -8.19
N THR A 16 -9.12 25.29 -9.23
CA THR A 16 -9.09 25.96 -10.54
C THR A 16 -9.90 27.26 -10.53
N ALA A 17 -9.69 28.13 -11.51
CA ALA A 17 -10.47 29.35 -11.66
C ALA A 17 -11.99 29.08 -11.86
N HIS A 18 -12.34 27.91 -12.36
CA HIS A 18 -13.71 27.46 -12.63
C HIS A 18 -14.35 26.73 -11.44
N GLY A 19 -13.59 26.50 -10.36
CA GLY A 19 -14.11 25.87 -9.13
C GLY A 19 -13.82 24.38 -9.03
N ASP A 20 -13.17 23.76 -10.03
CA ASP A 20 -12.80 22.36 -9.98
C ASP A 20 -11.65 22.12 -8.97
N LEU A 21 -11.64 20.95 -8.36
CA LEU A 21 -10.60 20.49 -7.46
C LEU A 21 -9.73 19.43 -8.15
N VAL A 22 -8.44 19.67 -8.21
CA VAL A 22 -7.46 18.74 -8.80
C VAL A 22 -6.36 18.46 -7.81
N ALA A 23 -6.15 17.21 -7.43
CA ALA A 23 -5.06 16.82 -6.54
C ALA A 23 -3.71 16.98 -7.24
N VAL A 24 -2.73 17.57 -6.56
CA VAL A 24 -1.33 17.66 -7.02
C VAL A 24 -0.79 16.24 -7.19
N GLU A 25 0.14 16.05 -8.14
CA GLU A 25 0.76 14.75 -8.49
C GLU A 25 -0.16 13.74 -9.17
N THR A 26 -1.35 14.15 -9.62
CA THR A 26 -2.24 13.33 -10.44
C THR A 26 -2.06 13.60 -11.94
N ILE A 27 -2.59 12.70 -12.79
CA ILE A 27 -2.63 12.91 -14.24
C ILE A 27 -3.44 14.18 -14.59
N ALA A 28 -4.49 14.47 -13.83
CA ALA A 28 -5.28 15.68 -14.00
C ALA A 28 -4.46 16.93 -13.70
N TRP A 29 -3.61 16.88 -12.66
CA TRP A 29 -2.63 17.92 -12.36
C TRP A 29 -1.65 18.15 -13.50
N GLN A 30 -1.07 17.08 -14.06
CA GLN A 30 -0.14 17.17 -15.19
C GLN A 30 -0.78 17.76 -16.43
N LYS A 31 -2.00 17.31 -16.78
CA LYS A 31 -2.78 17.87 -17.88
C LYS A 31 -3.08 19.35 -17.63
N TRP A 32 -3.45 19.71 -16.42
CA TRP A 32 -3.71 21.10 -16.05
C TRP A 32 -2.43 21.95 -16.18
N LEU A 33 -1.28 21.47 -15.71
CA LEU A 33 0.01 22.15 -15.87
C LEU A 33 0.42 22.31 -17.33
N GLN A 34 0.08 21.38 -18.22
CA GLN A 34 0.34 21.51 -19.66
C GLN A 34 -0.48 22.64 -20.28
N ALA A 35 -1.73 22.77 -19.88
CA ALA A 35 -2.68 23.74 -20.42
C ALA A 35 -2.57 25.15 -19.79
N ASN A 36 -1.88 25.29 -18.67
CA ASN A 36 -1.83 26.55 -17.91
C ASN A 36 -0.38 27.03 -17.72
N GLU A 37 -0.22 28.34 -17.58
CA GLU A 37 1.09 28.98 -17.46
C GLU A 37 1.38 29.58 -16.08
N LYS A 38 0.38 29.60 -15.20
CA LYS A 38 0.51 30.19 -13.86
C LYS A 38 -0.47 29.59 -12.85
N PHE A 39 0.02 29.49 -11.59
CA PHE A 39 -0.82 29.23 -10.43
C PHE A 39 -0.24 29.93 -9.19
N TYR A 40 -1.03 29.96 -8.13
CA TYR A 40 -0.61 30.45 -6.83
C TYR A 40 -0.46 29.27 -5.87
N PHE A 41 0.66 29.21 -5.16
CA PHE A 41 0.92 28.18 -4.16
C PHE A 41 0.84 28.78 -2.76
N LYS A 42 0.07 28.12 -1.87
CA LYS A 42 -0.06 28.46 -0.45
C LYS A 42 0.29 27.22 0.36
N GLY A 43 1.55 27.13 0.77
CA GLY A 43 2.09 26.03 1.56
C GLY A 43 2.10 26.35 3.06
N LYS A 44 2.56 25.39 3.84
CA LYS A 44 2.65 25.47 5.31
C LYS A 44 3.61 26.58 5.79
N VAL A 45 4.73 26.76 5.09
CA VAL A 45 5.83 27.65 5.51
C VAL A 45 5.85 28.94 4.71
N GLY A 46 5.15 28.99 3.58
CA GLY A 46 5.17 30.17 2.74
C GLY A 46 4.22 30.08 1.55
N ARG A 47 4.20 31.16 0.78
CA ARG A 47 3.36 31.31 -0.41
C ARG A 47 4.15 31.96 -1.54
N PHE A 48 3.85 31.58 -2.80
CA PHE A 48 4.46 32.17 -3.99
C PHE A 48 3.55 32.06 -5.21
N SER A 49 3.90 32.79 -6.27
CA SER A 49 3.28 32.62 -7.59
C SER A 49 4.17 31.77 -8.47
N ALA A 50 3.67 30.68 -9.02
CA ALA A 50 4.38 29.87 -10.02
C ALA A 50 4.07 30.36 -11.43
N ARG A 51 5.09 30.39 -12.29
CA ARG A 51 4.95 30.77 -13.71
C ARG A 51 5.82 29.85 -14.58
N LYS A 52 5.29 29.53 -15.76
CA LYS A 52 5.98 28.76 -16.78
C LYS A 52 6.76 29.69 -17.68
N GLU A 53 8.03 29.40 -17.95
CA GLU A 53 8.91 30.19 -18.80
C GLU A 53 9.59 29.31 -19.85
N GLY A 54 9.65 29.82 -21.09
CA GLY A 54 10.42 29.21 -22.16
C GLY A 54 11.92 29.50 -21.98
N ARG A 55 12.74 28.44 -22.08
CA ARG A 55 14.21 28.52 -22.06
C ARG A 55 14.78 27.61 -23.16
N PRO A 56 16.03 27.78 -23.58
CA PRO A 56 16.67 26.78 -24.41
C PRO A 56 16.57 25.39 -23.76
N GLY A 57 15.94 24.45 -24.47
CA GLY A 57 15.67 23.10 -23.94
C GLY A 57 14.24 22.85 -23.41
N GLY A 58 13.32 23.84 -23.47
CA GLY A 58 11.88 23.63 -23.19
C GLY A 58 11.23 24.62 -22.25
N MET A 59 10.08 24.21 -21.72
CA MET A 59 9.28 24.99 -20.77
C MET A 59 9.57 24.57 -19.34
N TYR A 60 9.83 25.55 -18.47
CA TYR A 60 10.22 25.33 -17.08
C TYR A 60 9.40 26.19 -16.14
N TRP A 61 9.14 25.70 -14.96
CA TRP A 61 8.40 26.43 -13.93
C TRP A 61 9.32 27.14 -12.95
N TYR A 62 8.95 28.34 -12.55
CA TYR A 62 9.64 29.17 -11.58
C TYR A 62 8.66 29.73 -10.54
N GLY A 63 9.08 29.72 -9.26
CA GLY A 63 8.38 30.34 -8.16
C GLY A 63 8.84 31.78 -7.92
N TYR A 64 7.91 32.68 -7.64
CA TYR A 64 8.17 34.11 -7.41
C TYR A 64 7.52 34.59 -6.13
N ARG A 65 8.28 35.28 -5.29
CA ARG A 65 7.81 35.95 -4.09
C ARG A 65 8.52 37.29 -3.88
N ARG A 66 7.77 38.33 -3.47
CA ARG A 66 8.34 39.58 -3.02
C ARG A 66 8.60 39.53 -1.51
N ARG A 67 9.82 39.83 -1.10
CA ARG A 67 10.25 39.91 0.28
C ARG A 67 11.22 41.10 0.42
N ASP A 68 11.04 41.93 1.43
CA ASP A 68 11.89 43.09 1.72
C ASP A 68 12.10 44.02 0.51
N GLY A 69 11.02 44.27 -0.25
CA GLY A 69 11.04 45.10 -1.46
C GLY A 69 11.64 44.45 -2.70
N LYS A 70 12.32 43.29 -2.58
CA LYS A 70 12.99 42.57 -3.66
C LYS A 70 12.17 41.40 -4.14
N LEU A 71 12.25 41.11 -5.45
CA LEU A 71 11.65 39.92 -6.07
C LEU A 71 12.62 38.76 -6.00
N HIS A 72 12.24 37.71 -5.27
CA HIS A 72 12.97 36.46 -5.20
C HIS A 72 12.39 35.46 -6.19
N LYS A 73 13.27 34.68 -6.83
CA LYS A 73 12.95 33.67 -7.84
C LYS A 73 13.62 32.34 -7.47
N VAL A 74 12.87 31.25 -7.58
CA VAL A 74 13.36 29.87 -7.40
C VAL A 74 12.98 29.01 -8.59
N TYR A 75 13.83 28.07 -8.97
CA TYR A 75 13.58 27.09 -10.02
C TYR A 75 12.75 25.94 -9.46
N LEU A 76 11.66 25.56 -10.14
CA LEU A 76 10.75 24.49 -9.72
C LEU A 76 10.89 23.22 -10.58
N GLY A 77 11.52 23.32 -11.75
CA GLY A 77 11.69 22.20 -12.67
C GLY A 77 10.71 22.19 -13.85
N LYS A 78 10.62 21.04 -14.54
CA LYS A 78 9.61 20.76 -15.55
C LYS A 78 8.29 20.39 -14.90
N SER A 79 7.19 20.35 -15.66
CA SER A 79 5.84 20.02 -15.12
C SER A 79 5.80 18.72 -14.34
N GLU A 80 6.58 17.70 -14.77
CA GLU A 80 6.65 16.38 -14.14
C GLU A 80 7.34 16.43 -12.75
N GLN A 81 8.11 17.46 -12.48
CA GLN A 81 8.87 17.66 -11.23
C GLN A 81 8.11 18.52 -10.20
N LEU A 82 6.92 19.03 -10.53
CA LEU A 82 6.10 19.81 -9.61
C LEU A 82 5.33 18.90 -8.65
N THR A 83 6.06 18.38 -7.68
CA THR A 83 5.53 17.62 -6.54
C THR A 83 5.19 18.56 -5.37
N LEU A 84 4.31 18.12 -4.47
CA LEU A 84 3.97 18.92 -3.29
C LEU A 84 5.22 19.22 -2.43
N ILE A 85 6.12 18.26 -2.31
CA ILE A 85 7.39 18.42 -1.59
C ILE A 85 8.24 19.53 -2.21
N ASN A 86 8.39 19.52 -3.54
CA ASN A 86 9.18 20.52 -4.24
C ASN A 86 8.53 21.92 -4.15
N LEU A 87 7.20 21.99 -4.14
CA LEU A 87 6.48 23.24 -3.97
C LEU A 87 6.61 23.79 -2.53
N GLU A 88 6.54 22.93 -1.51
CA GLU A 88 6.76 23.34 -0.10
C GLU A 88 8.21 23.77 0.14
N LYS A 89 9.20 23.05 -0.43
CA LYS A 89 10.59 23.43 -0.37
C LYS A 89 10.83 24.83 -0.99
N ALA A 90 10.31 25.05 -2.18
CA ALA A 90 10.39 26.33 -2.84
C ALA A 90 9.71 27.46 -2.05
N ALA A 91 8.59 27.17 -1.37
CA ALA A 91 7.92 28.14 -0.50
C ALA A 91 8.76 28.53 0.70
N ALA A 92 9.51 27.60 1.28
CA ALA A 92 10.43 27.83 2.37
C ALA A 92 11.65 28.64 1.93
N ASP A 93 12.27 28.26 0.82
CA ASP A 93 13.40 28.98 0.24
C ASP A 93 13.03 30.45 -0.06
N LEU A 94 11.87 30.68 -0.65
CA LEU A 94 11.35 32.00 -0.95
C LEU A 94 10.90 32.76 0.31
N ALA A 95 10.62 32.07 1.41
CA ALA A 95 10.33 32.68 2.70
C ALA A 95 11.60 33.16 3.44
N GLY A 96 12.78 32.69 3.00
CA GLY A 96 14.07 32.92 3.65
C GLY A 96 14.31 32.01 4.86
N ASN A 97 13.50 31.00 5.01
CA ASN A 97 13.74 29.91 5.92
C ASN A 97 14.58 28.88 5.15
N GLN A 98 15.86 28.77 5.44
CA GLN A 98 16.60 27.58 5.04
C GLN A 98 15.95 26.42 5.77
N LEU A 99 15.22 25.59 5.05
CA LEU A 99 14.88 24.25 5.53
C LEU A 99 16.19 23.49 5.52
N ASP A 100 16.80 23.39 6.69
CA ASP A 100 17.87 22.43 6.92
C ASP A 100 17.23 21.05 6.78
N LEU A 101 17.47 20.41 5.64
CA LEU A 101 16.99 19.04 5.37
C LEU A 101 17.68 18.00 6.27
N SER A 102 18.59 18.42 7.15
CA SER A 102 19.13 17.62 8.25
C SER A 102 18.23 17.67 9.49
N VAL A 103 17.24 18.54 9.54
CA VAL A 103 16.26 18.52 10.60
C VAL A 103 15.30 17.37 10.32
N LYS A 104 15.63 16.21 10.88
CA LYS A 104 14.62 15.28 11.35
C LYS A 104 13.46 16.10 11.86
N THR A 105 12.31 16.00 11.21
CA THR A 105 11.06 16.58 11.70
C THR A 105 10.97 16.21 13.18
N VAL A 106 11.19 17.16 14.06
CA VAL A 106 10.95 16.97 15.49
C VAL A 106 9.43 16.94 15.63
N ILE A 107 8.90 15.74 15.43
CA ILE A 107 7.59 15.36 15.96
C ILE A 107 7.77 15.45 17.48
N PRO A 108 6.83 16.08 18.21
CA PRO A 108 6.90 16.12 19.67
C PRO A 108 7.18 14.72 20.21
N ALA A 109 8.10 14.60 21.17
CA ALA A 109 8.66 13.35 21.67
C ALA A 109 7.65 12.36 22.28
N GLU A 110 6.36 12.65 22.25
CA GLU A 110 5.29 11.75 22.72
C GLU A 110 4.65 10.89 21.61
N ALA A 111 5.09 11.02 20.33
CA ALA A 111 4.50 10.30 19.18
C ALA A 111 5.49 9.39 18.43
N VAL A 112 6.66 9.06 18.98
CA VAL A 112 7.73 8.31 18.29
C VAL A 112 8.10 6.95 18.94
N PRO A 113 7.17 6.10 19.36
CA PRO A 113 7.46 4.67 19.47
C PRO A 113 7.02 3.83 18.27
N ASP A 114 6.16 4.37 17.38
CA ASP A 114 5.44 3.55 16.39
C ASP A 114 6.17 3.30 15.06
N SER A 115 7.15 4.10 14.66
CA SER A 115 7.71 4.02 13.31
C SER A 115 8.53 2.76 13.04
N PHE A 116 9.31 2.28 14.01
CA PHE A 116 10.09 1.03 13.85
C PHE A 116 9.20 -0.21 13.89
N ALA A 117 8.24 -0.24 14.81
CA ALA A 117 7.27 -1.33 14.91
C ALA A 117 6.41 -1.42 13.63
N GLN A 118 6.00 -0.29 13.07
CA GLN A 118 5.24 -0.23 11.82
C GLN A 118 6.08 -0.66 10.61
N GLN A 119 7.36 -0.29 10.53
CA GLN A 119 8.24 -0.75 9.45
C GLN A 119 8.47 -2.26 9.46
N ALA A 120 8.49 -2.90 10.62
CA ALA A 120 8.57 -4.35 10.73
C ALA A 120 7.31 -5.06 10.20
N LYS A 121 6.13 -4.45 10.35
CA LYS A 121 4.85 -4.98 9.89
C LYS A 121 4.70 -4.99 8.36
N ILE A 122 5.37 -4.09 7.66
CA ILE A 122 5.28 -3.97 6.20
C ILE A 122 6.35 -4.77 5.45
N ARG A 123 7.00 -5.71 6.12
CA ARG A 123 7.99 -6.61 5.52
C ARG A 123 7.51 -8.06 5.59
N PRO A 124 7.73 -8.85 4.53
CA PRO A 124 7.49 -10.29 4.57
C PRO A 124 8.32 -10.95 5.67
N THR A 125 7.75 -11.95 6.32
CA THR A 125 8.48 -12.81 7.26
C THR A 125 9.61 -13.55 6.55
N THR A 126 10.75 -13.73 7.20
CA THR A 126 11.85 -14.54 6.67
C THR A 126 11.42 -15.98 6.48
N LEU A 127 11.78 -16.57 5.34
CA LEU A 127 11.49 -17.97 5.05
C LEU A 127 12.48 -18.89 5.75
N PRO A 128 12.04 -20.06 6.23
CA PRO A 128 12.95 -21.10 6.67
C PRO A 128 13.76 -21.64 5.47
N PRO A 129 15.00 -22.13 5.70
CA PRO A 129 15.87 -22.62 4.62
C PRO A 129 15.29 -23.83 3.89
N ASN A 130 14.55 -24.67 4.58
CA ASN A 130 14.00 -25.94 4.04
C ASN A 130 12.52 -25.76 3.70
N LEU A 131 12.23 -25.41 2.46
CA LEU A 131 10.91 -25.01 2.01
C LEU A 131 10.33 -25.99 1.01
N VAL A 132 9.21 -26.61 1.36
CA VAL A 132 8.44 -27.39 0.39
C VAL A 132 7.57 -26.45 -0.44
N THR A 133 7.85 -26.41 -1.75
CA THR A 133 7.05 -25.61 -2.68
C THR A 133 5.69 -26.28 -2.90
N ARG A 134 4.63 -25.51 -2.71
CA ARG A 134 3.23 -25.98 -2.81
C ARG A 134 2.56 -25.41 -4.05
N THR A 135 3.07 -25.77 -5.23
CA THR A 135 2.63 -25.24 -6.54
C THR A 135 1.12 -25.39 -6.74
N ARG A 136 0.55 -26.53 -6.31
CA ARG A 136 -0.91 -26.76 -6.37
C ARG A 136 -1.74 -25.66 -5.69
N LEU A 137 -1.19 -24.97 -4.68
CA LEU A 137 -1.87 -23.86 -3.99
C LEU A 137 -1.54 -22.52 -4.62
N THR A 138 -0.27 -22.27 -4.95
CA THR A 138 0.11 -21.01 -5.61
C THR A 138 -0.55 -20.84 -6.96
N ASP A 139 -0.78 -21.93 -7.69
CA ASP A 139 -1.46 -21.92 -8.99
C ASP A 139 -2.96 -21.59 -8.88
N GLN A 140 -3.59 -21.87 -7.74
CA GLN A 140 -4.96 -21.47 -7.47
C GLN A 140 -5.09 -19.98 -7.13
N MET A 141 -4.02 -19.35 -6.64
CA MET A 141 -4.00 -17.96 -6.18
C MET A 141 -3.86 -16.96 -7.34
N GLN A 142 -4.67 -17.10 -8.40
CA GLN A 142 -4.63 -16.24 -9.60
C GLN A 142 -5.80 -15.24 -9.66
N THR A 143 -6.80 -15.40 -8.79
CA THR A 143 -7.96 -14.51 -8.73
C THR A 143 -7.63 -13.15 -8.12
N PRO A 144 -8.42 -12.09 -8.40
CA PRO A 144 -8.24 -10.78 -7.78
C PRO A 144 -8.25 -10.80 -6.25
N VAL A 145 -9.02 -11.71 -5.64
CA VAL A 145 -9.09 -11.89 -4.19
C VAL A 145 -8.74 -13.32 -3.83
N THR A 146 -7.88 -13.51 -2.84
CA THR A 146 -7.61 -14.83 -2.24
C THR A 146 -7.79 -14.76 -0.73
N ILE A 147 -8.60 -15.64 -0.17
CA ILE A 147 -8.81 -15.76 1.27
C ILE A 147 -8.20 -17.09 1.74
N ILE A 148 -7.30 -17.03 2.70
CA ILE A 148 -6.65 -18.21 3.28
C ILE A 148 -7.04 -18.33 4.74
N SER A 149 -7.78 -19.39 5.09
CA SER A 149 -8.31 -19.58 6.45
C SER A 149 -7.88 -20.92 7.03
N ALA A 150 -6.98 -20.91 8.01
CA ALA A 150 -6.57 -22.13 8.73
C ALA A 150 -5.95 -21.77 10.09
N PRO A 151 -6.03 -22.66 11.09
CA PRO A 151 -5.38 -22.47 12.40
C PRO A 151 -3.87 -22.22 12.31
N GLY A 152 -3.24 -21.99 13.44
CA GLY A 152 -1.76 -21.89 13.54
C GLY A 152 -1.06 -23.16 13.03
N GLY A 153 0.14 -23.01 12.46
CA GLY A 153 0.97 -24.14 12.08
C GLY A 153 0.64 -24.80 10.73
N TYR A 154 -0.32 -24.30 9.95
CA TYR A 154 -0.65 -24.82 8.60
C TYR A 154 0.18 -24.18 7.48
N GLY A 155 1.16 -23.33 7.81
CA GLY A 155 2.09 -22.76 6.84
C GLY A 155 1.52 -21.63 5.98
N LYS A 156 0.53 -20.88 6.45
CA LYS A 156 -0.06 -19.73 5.72
C LYS A 156 0.98 -18.69 5.31
N SER A 157 1.73 -18.14 6.25
CA SER A 157 2.75 -17.11 5.96
C SER A 157 3.88 -17.66 5.07
N THR A 158 4.18 -18.97 5.18
CA THR A 158 5.11 -19.66 4.29
C THR A 158 4.56 -19.72 2.86
N LEU A 159 3.28 -20.10 2.70
CA LEU A 159 2.60 -20.12 1.40
C LEU A 159 2.59 -18.75 0.73
N LEU A 160 2.27 -17.70 1.50
CA LEU A 160 2.28 -16.30 1.01
C LEU A 160 3.66 -15.89 0.49
N ASN A 161 4.70 -16.23 1.23
CA ASN A 161 6.07 -15.95 0.81
C ASN A 161 6.48 -16.76 -0.44
N THR A 162 6.09 -18.04 -0.52
CA THR A 162 6.33 -18.85 -1.71
C THR A 162 5.59 -18.27 -2.91
N TRP A 163 4.32 -17.88 -2.73
CA TRP A 163 3.54 -17.22 -3.77
C TRP A 163 4.23 -15.94 -4.28
N ARG A 164 4.79 -15.13 -3.39
CA ARG A 164 5.57 -13.95 -3.76
C ARG A 164 6.82 -14.32 -4.59
N GLN A 165 7.53 -15.39 -4.22
CA GLN A 165 8.75 -15.82 -4.93
C GLN A 165 8.47 -16.35 -6.35
N VAL A 166 7.34 -17.04 -6.54
CA VAL A 166 6.96 -17.56 -7.87
C VAL A 166 6.33 -16.50 -8.77
N ASN A 167 6.06 -15.30 -8.23
CA ASN A 167 5.58 -14.14 -8.98
C ASN A 167 6.56 -12.96 -8.90
N PRO A 168 7.79 -13.09 -9.43
CA PRO A 168 8.86 -12.09 -9.24
C PRO A 168 8.59 -10.75 -9.93
N THR A 169 7.71 -10.73 -10.93
CA THR A 169 7.31 -9.51 -11.64
C THR A 169 6.23 -8.73 -10.91
N LEU A 170 5.62 -9.32 -9.88
CA LEU A 170 4.59 -8.69 -9.08
C LEU A 170 5.21 -7.92 -7.93
N ALA A 171 4.94 -6.62 -7.84
CA ALA A 171 5.30 -5.82 -6.68
C ALA A 171 4.37 -6.20 -5.51
N VAL A 172 4.92 -6.78 -4.43
CA VAL A 172 4.09 -7.28 -3.33
C VAL A 172 4.21 -6.37 -2.11
N ALA A 173 3.13 -5.61 -1.85
CA ALA A 173 2.89 -4.89 -0.61
C ALA A 173 2.49 -5.89 0.49
N TRP A 174 3.09 -5.77 1.68
CA TRP A 174 2.88 -6.70 2.78
C TRP A 174 2.45 -5.96 4.03
N ALA A 175 1.37 -6.41 4.66
CA ALA A 175 0.91 -5.92 5.96
C ALA A 175 0.69 -7.10 6.91
N THR A 176 1.52 -7.22 7.93
CA THR A 176 1.32 -8.14 9.05
C THR A 176 0.52 -7.41 10.13
N LEU A 177 -0.73 -7.81 10.31
CA LEU A 177 -1.67 -7.17 11.21
C LEU A 177 -1.53 -7.69 12.65
N ASP A 178 -1.82 -6.84 13.60
CA ASP A 178 -1.93 -7.16 15.03
C ASP A 178 -3.14 -6.47 15.68
N ALA A 179 -3.28 -6.60 17.00
CA ALA A 179 -4.40 -6.03 17.74
C ALA A 179 -4.49 -4.51 17.68
N ASP A 180 -3.38 -3.82 17.48
CA ASP A 180 -3.38 -2.36 17.35
C ASP A 180 -4.02 -1.90 16.03
N ASP A 181 -3.97 -2.74 14.99
CA ASP A 181 -4.59 -2.46 13.70
C ASP A 181 -6.12 -2.66 13.72
N ASP A 182 -6.69 -3.15 14.84
CA ASP A 182 -8.15 -3.26 15.02
C ASP A 182 -8.83 -1.92 15.33
N ARG A 183 -8.43 -0.89 14.60
CA ARG A 183 -9.03 0.45 14.56
C ARG A 183 -9.04 0.92 13.12
N LEU A 184 -10.19 1.37 12.62
CA LEU A 184 -10.42 1.71 11.22
C LEU A 184 -9.28 2.55 10.62
N LYS A 185 -8.92 3.64 11.26
CA LYS A 185 -7.87 4.55 10.80
C LYS A 185 -6.50 3.86 10.76
N ARG A 186 -6.13 3.11 11.81
CA ARG A 186 -4.84 2.45 11.90
C ARG A 186 -4.71 1.33 10.87
N PHE A 187 -5.77 0.54 10.70
CA PHE A 187 -5.84 -0.49 9.68
C PHE A 187 -5.53 0.06 8.28
N TRP A 188 -6.21 1.13 7.87
CA TRP A 188 -5.98 1.74 6.59
C TRP A 188 -4.62 2.44 6.47
N MET A 189 -4.10 3.02 7.55
CA MET A 189 -2.73 3.54 7.58
C MET A 189 -1.70 2.44 7.31
N THR A 190 -1.84 1.27 7.94
CA THR A 190 -0.95 0.11 7.72
C THR A 190 -1.01 -0.35 6.26
N ILE A 191 -2.20 -0.43 5.65
CA ILE A 191 -2.37 -0.77 4.23
C ILE A 191 -1.69 0.27 3.32
N ILE A 192 -1.91 1.56 3.58
CA ILE A 192 -1.31 2.64 2.78
C ILE A 192 0.21 2.59 2.86
N MET A 193 0.78 2.38 4.04
CA MET A 193 2.23 2.25 4.23
C MET A 193 2.79 1.02 3.50
N ALA A 194 2.09 -0.11 3.52
CA ALA A 194 2.48 -1.30 2.78
C ALA A 194 2.48 -1.06 1.26
N LEU A 195 1.46 -0.39 0.74
CA LEU A 195 1.38 0.00 -0.67
C LEU A 195 2.46 1.02 -1.05
N GLN A 196 2.75 1.98 -0.18
CA GLN A 196 3.81 2.97 -0.38
C GLN A 196 5.20 2.33 -0.47
N ALA A 197 5.44 1.24 0.24
CA ALA A 197 6.73 0.53 0.20
C ALA A 197 7.05 -0.04 -1.19
N VAL A 198 6.03 -0.34 -2.01
CA VAL A 198 6.19 -0.87 -3.38
C VAL A 198 5.82 0.13 -4.47
N HIS A 199 5.10 1.18 -4.10
CA HIS A 199 4.69 2.27 -4.99
C HIS A 199 4.98 3.62 -4.31
N PRO A 200 6.22 4.13 -4.38
CA PRO A 200 6.65 5.29 -3.59
C PRO A 200 5.87 6.59 -3.81
N LEU A 201 5.22 6.73 -4.98
CA LEU A 201 4.37 7.88 -5.29
C LEU A 201 2.97 7.80 -4.66
N PHE A 202 2.65 6.65 -4.05
CA PHE A 202 1.40 6.43 -3.34
C PHE A 202 1.60 6.66 -1.83
N GLY A 203 0.65 7.26 -1.15
CA GLY A 203 0.58 7.20 0.31
C GLY A 203 0.71 8.53 1.05
N GLU A 204 1.52 9.50 0.60
CA GLU A 204 1.71 10.75 1.37
C GLU A 204 0.42 11.56 1.51
N THR A 205 -0.28 11.79 0.40
CA THR A 205 -1.57 12.50 0.39
C THR A 205 -2.62 11.72 1.17
N GLN A 206 -2.56 10.41 1.07
CA GLN A 206 -3.47 9.47 1.69
C GLN A 206 -3.31 9.42 3.22
N LEU A 207 -2.09 9.33 3.70
CA LEU A 207 -1.80 9.38 5.13
C LEU A 207 -2.19 10.75 5.72
N ALA A 208 -1.84 11.84 5.04
CA ALA A 208 -2.20 13.18 5.47
C ALA A 208 -3.73 13.40 5.52
N TYR A 209 -4.47 12.83 4.56
CA TYR A 209 -5.93 12.89 4.55
C TYR A 209 -6.53 12.12 5.72
N LEU A 210 -6.11 10.87 5.95
CA LEU A 210 -6.56 10.08 7.10
C LEU A 210 -6.26 10.76 8.43
N GLN A 211 -5.12 11.43 8.56
CA GLN A 211 -4.76 12.15 9.77
C GLN A 211 -5.69 13.32 10.07
N ARG A 212 -6.13 14.05 9.03
CA ARG A 212 -6.97 15.24 9.14
C ARG A 212 -8.45 14.96 9.29
N HIS A 213 -8.91 13.79 8.88
CA HIS A 213 -10.33 13.42 8.91
C HIS A 213 -10.54 12.23 9.87
N PRO A 214 -10.72 12.49 11.17
CA PRO A 214 -10.89 11.41 12.16
C PRO A 214 -12.21 10.64 12.02
N ASN A 215 -13.22 11.24 11.41
CA ASN A 215 -14.59 10.69 11.30
C ASN A 215 -14.93 10.33 9.85
N LEU A 216 -14.02 9.63 9.15
CA LEU A 216 -14.30 9.12 7.81
C LEU A 216 -15.27 7.95 7.85
N GLU A 217 -16.25 7.97 6.95
CA GLU A 217 -17.12 6.82 6.74
C GLU A 217 -16.32 5.64 6.16
N PRO A 218 -16.56 4.41 6.65
CA PRO A 218 -15.80 3.22 6.22
C PRO A 218 -15.77 3.02 4.70
N ALA A 219 -16.89 3.26 4.02
CA ALA A 219 -17.00 3.10 2.58
C ALA A 219 -16.20 4.15 1.78
N GLU A 220 -16.11 5.37 2.29
CA GLU A 220 -15.39 6.46 1.63
C GLU A 220 -13.89 6.22 1.53
N ILE A 221 -13.30 5.63 2.58
CA ILE A 221 -11.87 5.31 2.62
C ILE A 221 -11.52 4.32 1.50
N ALA A 222 -12.32 3.27 1.34
CA ALA A 222 -12.11 2.24 0.34
C ALA A 222 -12.15 2.80 -1.10
N VAL A 223 -13.19 3.57 -1.41
CA VAL A 223 -13.37 4.22 -2.71
C VAL A 223 -12.23 5.21 -2.99
N TRP A 224 -11.84 5.97 -1.99
CA TRP A 224 -10.77 6.94 -2.13
C TRP A 224 -9.40 6.29 -2.39
N ILE A 225 -9.05 5.20 -1.69
CA ILE A 225 -7.84 4.42 -1.95
C ILE A 225 -7.87 3.83 -3.38
N THR A 226 -9.01 3.27 -3.80
CA THR A 226 -9.19 2.75 -5.17
C THR A 226 -8.93 3.82 -6.22
N ASN A 227 -9.52 5.01 -6.05
CA ASN A 227 -9.34 6.11 -6.99
C ASN A 227 -7.88 6.63 -7.04
N SER A 228 -7.15 6.47 -5.95
CA SER A 228 -5.74 6.84 -5.84
C SER A 228 -4.79 5.80 -6.42
N LEU A 229 -5.19 4.51 -6.39
CA LEU A 229 -4.47 3.38 -7.00
C LEU A 229 -4.82 3.23 -8.49
N ARG A 230 -4.81 4.32 -9.25
CA ARG A 230 -5.05 4.23 -10.70
C ARG A 230 -3.82 3.65 -11.39
N PHE A 231 -3.91 2.37 -11.73
CA PHE A 231 -2.96 1.75 -12.66
C PHE A 231 -3.21 2.30 -14.07
N GLU A 232 -2.19 2.84 -14.72
CA GLU A 232 -2.29 3.22 -16.12
C GLU A 232 -2.66 2.00 -16.97
N LYS A 233 -3.64 2.13 -17.86
CA LYS A 233 -4.12 1.03 -18.73
C LYS A 233 -3.00 0.36 -19.54
N ASN A 234 -1.88 1.05 -19.74
CA ASN A 234 -0.73 0.59 -20.52
C ASN A 234 0.49 0.21 -19.65
N ASN A 235 0.43 0.36 -18.34
CA ASN A 235 1.54 -0.02 -17.46
C ASN A 235 1.20 -1.36 -16.82
N SER A 236 1.96 -2.39 -17.17
CA SER A 236 1.81 -3.79 -16.72
C SER A 236 2.11 -3.98 -15.21
N SER A 237 2.18 -2.90 -14.46
CA SER A 237 2.48 -2.91 -13.03
C SER A 237 1.28 -3.44 -12.24
N ARG A 238 1.30 -4.75 -11.98
CA ARG A 238 0.37 -5.39 -11.06
C ARG A 238 0.94 -5.30 -9.65
N ILE A 239 0.08 -5.06 -8.65
CA ILE A 239 0.46 -5.05 -7.24
C ILE A 239 -0.28 -6.18 -6.53
N GLY A 240 0.46 -6.99 -5.78
CA GLY A 240 -0.10 -7.89 -4.79
C GLY A 240 -0.15 -7.20 -3.42
N LEU A 241 -1.29 -7.21 -2.76
CA LEU A 241 -1.40 -6.77 -1.37
C LEU A 241 -1.71 -7.96 -0.48
N VAL A 242 -0.82 -8.24 0.46
CA VAL A 242 -0.96 -9.31 1.45
C VAL A 242 -1.35 -8.71 2.80
N LEU A 243 -2.47 -9.16 3.36
CA LEU A 243 -2.90 -8.90 4.73
C LEU A 243 -2.73 -10.19 5.54
N ASP A 244 -1.61 -10.32 6.23
CA ASP A 244 -1.34 -11.48 7.09
C ASP A 244 -1.87 -11.24 8.52
N ASN A 245 -2.25 -12.29 9.21
CA ASN A 245 -2.82 -12.27 10.56
C ASN A 245 -4.14 -11.51 10.69
N PHE A 246 -4.98 -11.54 9.68
CA PHE A 246 -6.26 -10.81 9.65
C PHE A 246 -7.22 -11.17 10.80
N HIS A 247 -7.02 -12.29 11.49
CA HIS A 247 -7.80 -12.70 12.66
C HIS A 247 -7.73 -11.73 13.86
N TYR A 248 -6.80 -10.77 13.87
CA TYR A 248 -6.77 -9.70 14.85
C TYR A 248 -7.82 -8.62 14.59
N ILE A 249 -8.31 -8.53 13.36
CA ILE A 249 -9.31 -7.52 12.95
C ILE A 249 -10.70 -8.04 13.28
N LYS A 250 -11.35 -7.36 14.23
CA LYS A 250 -12.68 -7.72 14.77
C LYS A 250 -13.72 -6.62 14.59
N GLN A 251 -13.26 -5.36 14.38
CA GLN A 251 -14.16 -4.22 14.27
C GLN A 251 -15.03 -4.32 13.01
N PRO A 252 -16.39 -4.27 13.17
CA PRO A 252 -17.31 -4.39 12.04
C PRO A 252 -17.09 -3.31 10.98
N GLU A 253 -16.70 -2.11 11.38
CA GLU A 253 -16.43 -0.98 10.49
C GLU A 253 -15.30 -1.27 9.50
N ILE A 254 -14.26 -2.00 9.94
CA ILE A 254 -13.16 -2.42 9.06
C ILE A 254 -13.67 -3.45 8.05
N HIS A 255 -14.48 -4.40 8.49
CA HIS A 255 -15.07 -5.41 7.60
C HIS A 255 -15.98 -4.76 6.55
N LEU A 256 -16.79 -3.76 6.94
CA LEU A 256 -17.64 -3.00 6.04
C LEU A 256 -16.80 -2.20 5.02
N SER A 257 -15.71 -1.57 5.46
CA SER A 257 -14.82 -0.83 4.57
C SER A 257 -14.14 -1.74 3.55
N LEU A 258 -13.71 -2.95 3.96
CA LEU A 258 -13.16 -3.95 3.04
C LEU A 258 -14.21 -4.49 2.08
N GLN A 259 -15.44 -4.69 2.55
CA GLN A 259 -16.55 -5.12 1.70
C GLN A 259 -16.82 -4.10 0.59
N SER A 260 -16.87 -2.82 0.94
CA SER A 260 -16.97 -1.75 -0.05
C SER A 260 -15.77 -1.73 -1.01
N TRP A 261 -14.56 -2.08 -0.52
CA TRP A 261 -13.38 -2.13 -1.36
C TRP A 261 -13.44 -3.26 -2.38
N PHE A 262 -13.95 -4.43 -2.03
CA PHE A 262 -14.15 -5.55 -2.96
C PHE A 262 -15.03 -5.19 -4.16
N ASP A 263 -16.02 -4.32 -3.95
CA ASP A 263 -16.90 -3.86 -5.03
C ASP A 263 -16.19 -2.91 -6.02
N HIS A 264 -15.05 -2.35 -5.63
CA HIS A 264 -14.32 -1.32 -6.37
C HIS A 264 -12.83 -1.66 -6.53
N LEU A 265 -12.42 -2.93 -6.42
CA LEU A 265 -11.01 -3.30 -6.55
C LEU A 265 -10.42 -2.84 -7.87
N PRO A 266 -9.28 -2.12 -7.85
CA PRO A 266 -8.62 -1.68 -9.08
C PRO A 266 -8.18 -2.86 -9.92
N ALA A 267 -8.39 -2.78 -11.23
CA ALA A 267 -7.80 -3.74 -12.16
C ALA A 267 -6.26 -3.66 -12.03
N GLY A 268 -5.60 -4.76 -11.68
CA GLY A 268 -4.15 -4.79 -11.43
C GLY A 268 -3.78 -4.91 -9.95
N LEU A 269 -4.73 -4.79 -9.03
CA LEU A 269 -4.53 -5.14 -7.62
C LEU A 269 -5.00 -6.59 -7.38
N GLN A 270 -4.13 -7.38 -6.75
CA GLN A 270 -4.46 -8.70 -6.24
C GLN A 270 -4.40 -8.66 -4.72
N LEU A 271 -5.51 -8.91 -4.04
CA LEU A 271 -5.63 -8.87 -2.59
C LEU A 271 -5.62 -10.27 -2.01
N ILE A 272 -4.73 -10.53 -1.06
CA ILE A 272 -4.64 -11.81 -0.37
C ILE A 272 -4.79 -11.57 1.14
N ILE A 273 -5.76 -12.24 1.75
CA ILE A 273 -6.05 -12.16 3.18
C ILE A 273 -5.77 -13.51 3.82
N ALA A 274 -4.84 -13.56 4.78
CA ALA A 274 -4.56 -14.76 5.56
C ALA A 274 -5.02 -14.59 7.01
N SER A 275 -5.77 -15.56 7.50
CA SER A 275 -6.41 -15.53 8.81
C SER A 275 -6.32 -16.89 9.52
N ARG A 276 -6.43 -16.92 10.85
CA ARG A 276 -6.59 -18.17 11.61
C ARG A 276 -8.01 -18.70 11.58
N THR A 277 -8.96 -17.81 11.42
CA THR A 277 -10.39 -18.10 11.33
C THR A 277 -10.93 -17.50 10.05
N ARG A 278 -12.07 -17.98 9.57
CA ARG A 278 -12.74 -17.40 8.40
C ARG A 278 -13.11 -15.94 8.70
N PRO A 279 -12.62 -14.98 7.88
CA PRO A 279 -13.01 -13.58 8.04
C PRO A 279 -14.51 -13.40 7.85
N PRO A 280 -15.19 -12.53 8.63
CA PRO A 280 -16.60 -12.25 8.49
C PRO A 280 -16.89 -11.30 7.32
N LEU A 281 -16.50 -11.72 6.12
CA LEU A 281 -16.64 -10.97 4.88
C LEU A 281 -17.70 -11.64 3.99
N ALA A 282 -18.59 -10.85 3.39
CA ALA A 282 -19.64 -11.35 2.51
C ALA A 282 -19.08 -11.65 1.11
N LEU A 283 -18.60 -12.88 0.90
CA LEU A 283 -17.93 -13.29 -0.34
C LEU A 283 -18.89 -13.84 -1.42
N GLY A 284 -20.19 -13.93 -1.15
CA GLY A 284 -21.16 -14.56 -2.04
C GLY A 284 -21.14 -14.00 -3.46
N ARG A 285 -21.15 -12.68 -3.60
CA ARG A 285 -21.06 -12.01 -4.90
C ARG A 285 -19.73 -12.28 -5.62
N LEU A 286 -18.61 -12.26 -4.89
CA LEU A 286 -17.29 -12.52 -5.48
C LEU A 286 -17.17 -13.96 -5.98
N ARG A 287 -17.81 -14.92 -5.30
CA ARG A 287 -17.88 -16.33 -5.74
C ARG A 287 -18.66 -16.46 -7.03
N THR A 288 -19.83 -15.84 -7.14
CA THR A 288 -20.64 -15.89 -8.37
C THR A 288 -19.95 -15.25 -9.57
N MET A 289 -19.08 -14.27 -9.33
CA MET A 289 -18.28 -13.61 -10.35
C MET A 289 -16.98 -14.37 -10.68
N GLY A 290 -16.63 -15.42 -9.96
CA GLY A 290 -15.39 -16.17 -10.15
C GLY A 290 -14.11 -15.37 -9.82
N ILE A 291 -14.19 -14.33 -8.99
CA ILE A 291 -13.07 -13.44 -8.68
C ILE A 291 -12.47 -13.65 -7.29
N VAL A 292 -12.92 -14.68 -6.57
CA VAL A 292 -12.37 -15.07 -5.27
C VAL A 292 -11.93 -16.53 -5.25
N THR A 293 -10.75 -16.78 -4.70
CA THR A 293 -10.25 -18.11 -4.32
C THR A 293 -10.27 -18.20 -2.80
N GLU A 294 -10.82 -19.28 -2.28
CA GLU A 294 -10.81 -19.59 -0.85
C GLU A 294 -9.98 -20.85 -0.63
N LEU A 295 -8.96 -20.75 0.22
CA LEU A 295 -8.13 -21.86 0.66
C LEU A 295 -8.40 -22.08 2.15
N GLU A 296 -8.94 -23.24 2.47
CA GLU A 296 -9.30 -23.60 3.84
C GLU A 296 -8.27 -24.56 4.47
N GLN A 297 -8.49 -24.93 5.70
CA GLN A 297 -7.58 -25.78 6.48
C GLN A 297 -7.21 -27.08 5.73
N ASP A 298 -8.18 -27.72 5.09
CA ASP A 298 -7.97 -29.02 4.42
C ASP A 298 -7.11 -28.86 3.15
N ASP A 299 -7.24 -27.74 2.43
CA ASP A 299 -6.38 -27.41 1.30
C ASP A 299 -4.92 -27.21 1.74
N LEU A 300 -4.73 -26.64 2.95
CA LEU A 300 -3.42 -26.35 3.50
C LEU A 300 -2.73 -27.55 4.15
N ARG A 301 -3.38 -28.71 4.27
CA ARG A 301 -2.72 -29.94 4.68
C ARG A 301 -1.66 -30.33 3.67
N PHE A 302 -0.53 -30.82 4.13
CA PHE A 302 0.45 -31.45 3.25
C PHE A 302 -0.15 -32.71 2.64
N THR A 303 0.01 -32.86 1.34
CA THR A 303 -0.15 -34.17 0.70
C THR A 303 0.91 -35.14 1.23
N LEU A 304 0.74 -36.42 0.98
CA LEU A 304 1.73 -37.42 1.37
C LEU A 304 3.13 -37.08 0.80
N THR A 305 3.18 -36.69 -0.47
CA THR A 305 4.43 -36.30 -1.15
C THR A 305 5.04 -35.05 -0.49
N GLU A 306 4.26 -33.97 -0.33
CA GLU A 306 4.73 -32.74 0.34
C GLU A 306 5.27 -33.03 1.76
N GLY A 307 4.58 -33.89 2.51
CA GLY A 307 5.00 -34.27 3.88
C GLY A 307 6.28 -35.09 3.89
N ILE A 308 6.45 -36.03 2.96
CA ILE A 308 7.67 -36.81 2.82
C ILE A 308 8.84 -35.91 2.39
N ASP A 309 8.64 -35.01 1.44
CA ASP A 309 9.69 -34.08 1.00
C ASP A 309 10.11 -33.15 2.12
N PHE A 310 9.15 -32.69 2.94
CA PHE A 310 9.43 -31.91 4.13
C PHE A 310 10.28 -32.69 5.15
N LEU A 311 9.92 -33.94 5.46
CA LEU A 311 10.64 -34.79 6.40
C LEU A 311 12.04 -35.13 5.90
N LYS A 312 12.23 -35.41 4.62
CA LYS A 312 13.57 -35.63 4.01
C LYS A 312 14.48 -34.42 4.20
N GLN A 313 13.96 -33.22 3.98
CA GLN A 313 14.73 -31.98 4.16
C GLN A 313 15.02 -31.68 5.64
N HIS A 314 14.06 -31.99 6.51
CA HIS A 314 14.19 -31.70 7.96
C HIS A 314 15.11 -32.68 8.67
N PHE A 315 15.11 -33.95 8.27
CA PHE A 315 15.93 -35.01 8.84
C PHE A 315 17.07 -35.43 7.90
N ALA A 316 17.64 -34.49 7.14
CA ALA A 316 18.72 -34.78 6.18
C ALA A 316 19.95 -35.42 6.82
N GLU A 317 20.28 -35.08 8.07
CA GLU A 317 21.40 -35.65 8.82
C GLU A 317 21.11 -37.04 9.42
N GLN A 318 19.85 -37.35 9.67
CA GLN A 318 19.39 -38.67 10.18
C GLN A 318 18.17 -39.14 9.36
N PRO A 319 18.39 -39.69 8.16
CA PRO A 319 17.31 -40.06 7.25
C PRO A 319 16.36 -41.08 7.87
N LEU A 320 15.07 -40.75 7.87
CA LEU A 320 14.00 -41.66 8.25
C LEU A 320 13.68 -42.64 7.12
N ALA A 321 13.28 -43.87 7.46
CA ALA A 321 12.76 -44.80 6.47
C ALA A 321 11.45 -44.26 5.85
N TYR A 322 11.22 -44.61 4.57
CA TYR A 322 10.01 -44.11 3.88
C TYR A 322 8.71 -44.50 4.60
N SER A 323 8.63 -45.72 5.14
CA SER A 323 7.47 -46.17 5.90
C SER A 323 7.23 -45.39 7.20
N GLU A 324 8.31 -44.91 7.83
CA GLU A 324 8.20 -44.05 9.01
C GLU A 324 7.70 -42.64 8.65
N MET A 325 8.24 -42.07 7.58
CA MET A 325 7.79 -40.79 7.06
C MET A 325 6.29 -40.85 6.66
N GLU A 326 5.89 -41.89 5.96
CA GLU A 326 4.48 -42.08 5.59
C GLU A 326 3.58 -42.18 6.82
N ARG A 327 4.00 -42.95 7.84
CA ARG A 327 3.26 -43.08 9.09
C ARG A 327 3.14 -41.74 9.83
N LEU A 328 4.19 -40.92 9.86
CA LEU A 328 4.18 -39.59 10.48
C LEU A 328 3.23 -38.64 9.76
N VAL A 329 3.27 -38.61 8.43
CA VAL A 329 2.37 -37.75 7.64
C VAL A 329 0.91 -38.15 7.85
N LYS A 330 0.60 -39.46 7.83
CA LYS A 330 -0.75 -39.97 8.12
C LYS A 330 -1.21 -39.64 9.54
N ARG A 331 -0.34 -39.81 10.54
CA ARG A 331 -0.64 -39.55 11.96
C ARG A 331 -0.91 -38.08 12.23
N THR A 332 -0.20 -37.17 11.59
CA THR A 332 -0.41 -35.72 11.72
C THR A 332 -1.52 -35.20 10.83
N GLY A 333 -2.05 -36.05 9.92
CA GLY A 333 -3.03 -35.64 8.90
C GLY A 333 -2.52 -34.51 8.02
N GLY A 334 -1.20 -34.43 7.76
CA GLY A 334 -0.59 -33.38 6.95
C GLY A 334 -0.47 -32.03 7.65
N TRP A 335 -0.66 -31.97 8.96
CA TRP A 335 -0.44 -30.71 9.71
C TRP A 335 1.04 -30.41 9.82
N VAL A 336 1.48 -29.31 9.19
CA VAL A 336 2.91 -28.97 9.01
C VAL A 336 3.63 -28.80 10.35
N ALA A 337 3.03 -28.12 11.32
CA ALA A 337 3.65 -27.95 12.64
C ALA A 337 3.76 -29.26 13.40
N GLY A 338 2.81 -30.17 13.23
CA GLY A 338 2.86 -31.52 13.83
C GLY A 338 3.97 -32.41 13.28
N LEU A 339 4.46 -32.13 12.07
CA LEU A 339 5.60 -32.85 11.48
C LEU A 339 6.97 -32.33 12.00
N LYS A 340 6.98 -31.18 12.70
CA LYS A 340 8.19 -30.60 13.34
C LYS A 340 8.36 -31.05 14.79
N LEU A 341 7.30 -31.54 15.43
CA LEU A 341 7.27 -32.01 16.81
C LEU A 341 7.62 -33.50 16.90
#